data_647b1fde1eb6e30a8b8c1ca06f702fc1
#
_entry.id   647b1fde1eb6e30a8b8c1ca06f702fc1
#
_cell.length_a   1.000
_cell.length_b   1.000
_cell.length_c   1.000
_cell.angle_alpha   90.00
_cell.angle_beta   90.00
_cell.angle_gamma   90.00
#
_symmetry.space_group_name_H-M   'P 1'
#
loop_
_entity.id
_entity.type
_entity.pdbx_description
1 polymer ?
#
loop_
_entity_poly.entity_id
_entity_poly.type
_entity_poly.pdbx_seq_one_letter_code
_entity_poly.pdbx_strand_id
1 'polypeptide(L)'
;MSRIQGTFAALAAQGRKALIPFVTAGFPYADVTPELMHGMVAAGADVIELGVPFSDPSADGPVIQRSGDKALALGIGLTQVLAMVREFRLQDANTPVVLMGYANPIERYDQRHGQGASGSAFVRDAAAAGVDGVLVVDYPPEECVEFAAELRTHQMDLIFLLAPTSTDERMAQVAAVASGYVYYVSLKGVTGAGSLDTDAVSAMLPRIRRHIQIPVGVGFGIRDGATAATIAKVADAVVIGSKMIQLIENAPRNAVATTAQAFLRDIRGAMDT
;
A
#
# COMPACT_ATOMS: atom_id res chain seq x y z
N MET A 1 -8.43 -16.02 -8.55
CA MET A 1 -8.72 -14.56 -8.33
C MET A 1 -8.14 -14.22 -6.98
N SER A 2 -7.25 -13.24 -6.90
CA SER A 2 -6.70 -12.79 -5.61
C SER A 2 -7.76 -12.07 -4.78
N ARG A 3 -7.50 -11.90 -3.45
CA ARG A 3 -8.41 -11.09 -2.61
C ARG A 3 -8.51 -9.65 -3.10
N ILE A 4 -7.41 -9.06 -3.60
CA ILE A 4 -7.38 -7.70 -4.15
C ILE A 4 -8.36 -7.59 -5.33
N GLN A 5 -8.25 -8.49 -6.30
CA GLN A 5 -9.15 -8.50 -7.47
C GLN A 5 -10.61 -8.69 -7.06
N GLY A 6 -10.88 -9.59 -6.11
CA GLY A 6 -12.23 -9.83 -5.58
C GLY A 6 -12.81 -8.58 -4.90
N THR A 7 -12.01 -7.87 -4.10
CA THR A 7 -12.40 -6.64 -3.42
C THR A 7 -12.74 -5.53 -4.42
N PHE A 8 -11.88 -5.28 -5.41
CA PHE A 8 -12.16 -4.26 -6.43
C PHE A 8 -13.40 -4.60 -7.28
N ALA A 9 -13.58 -5.88 -7.64
CA ALA A 9 -14.76 -6.30 -8.38
C ALA A 9 -16.06 -6.09 -7.58
N ALA A 10 -16.06 -6.42 -6.28
CA ALA A 10 -17.19 -6.21 -5.39
C ALA A 10 -17.53 -4.73 -5.21
N LEU A 11 -16.52 -3.87 -5.04
CA LEU A 11 -16.69 -2.42 -4.92
C LEU A 11 -17.23 -1.82 -6.22
N ALA A 12 -16.69 -2.22 -7.37
CA ALA A 12 -17.16 -1.76 -8.68
C ALA A 12 -18.63 -2.12 -8.92
N ALA A 13 -19.05 -3.34 -8.54
CA ALA A 13 -20.45 -3.76 -8.63
C ALA A 13 -21.41 -2.93 -7.76
N GLN A 14 -20.89 -2.31 -6.70
CA GLN A 14 -21.63 -1.42 -5.80
C GLN A 14 -21.51 0.07 -6.20
N GLY A 15 -20.75 0.40 -7.25
CA GLY A 15 -20.44 1.78 -7.62
C GLY A 15 -19.52 2.49 -6.63
N ARG A 16 -18.84 1.74 -5.74
CA ARG A 16 -17.96 2.27 -4.69
C ARG A 16 -16.51 2.25 -5.11
N LYS A 17 -15.71 3.09 -4.46
CA LYS A 17 -14.26 3.21 -4.66
C LYS A 17 -13.51 2.67 -3.45
N ALA A 18 -12.35 2.04 -3.68
CA ALA A 18 -11.57 1.48 -2.60
C ALA A 18 -10.92 2.59 -1.75
N LEU A 19 -10.91 2.39 -0.44
CA LEU A 19 -10.12 3.17 0.52
C LEU A 19 -8.92 2.32 0.96
N ILE A 20 -7.70 2.82 0.69
CA ILE A 20 -6.45 2.13 0.94
C ILE A 20 -5.58 2.96 1.91
N PRO A 21 -5.70 2.76 3.22
CA PRO A 21 -4.77 3.37 4.17
C PRO A 21 -3.41 2.70 4.14
N PHE A 22 -2.34 3.52 4.19
CA PHE A 22 -0.97 3.09 4.44
C PHE A 22 -0.58 3.37 5.89
N VAL A 23 0.08 2.40 6.52
CA VAL A 23 0.74 2.57 7.82
C VAL A 23 2.09 1.85 7.83
N THR A 24 3.07 2.40 8.55
CA THR A 24 4.36 1.72 8.78
C THR A 24 4.20 0.66 9.86
N ALA A 25 4.59 -0.57 9.59
CA ALA A 25 4.54 -1.66 10.55
C ALA A 25 5.40 -1.36 11.79
N GLY A 26 4.85 -1.58 12.98
CA GLY A 26 5.53 -1.30 14.25
C GLY A 26 5.59 0.18 14.65
N PHE A 27 4.83 1.04 13.98
CA PHE A 27 4.76 2.46 14.31
C PHE A 27 3.37 2.83 14.85
N PRO A 28 3.26 3.68 15.88
CA PRO A 28 4.35 4.30 16.67
C PRO A 28 4.91 3.43 17.80
N TYR A 29 4.36 2.24 18.01
CA TYR A 29 4.79 1.23 18.99
C TYR A 29 4.88 -0.14 18.33
N ALA A 30 5.81 -0.98 18.79
CA ALA A 30 6.15 -2.26 18.15
C ALA A 30 4.97 -3.25 18.01
N ASP A 31 3.98 -3.15 18.87
CA ASP A 31 2.91 -4.13 19.04
C ASP A 31 1.49 -3.63 18.69
N VAL A 32 1.35 -2.39 18.18
CA VAL A 32 0.02 -1.82 17.89
C VAL A 32 -0.52 -2.17 16.49
N THR A 33 0.33 -2.68 15.61
CA THR A 33 -0.03 -2.84 14.18
C THR A 33 -1.24 -3.75 13.95
N PRO A 34 -1.36 -4.94 14.55
CA PRO A 34 -2.53 -5.79 14.31
C PRO A 34 -3.84 -5.14 14.78
N GLU A 35 -3.86 -4.51 15.96
CA GLU A 35 -5.02 -3.76 16.46
C GLU A 35 -5.36 -2.57 15.56
N LEU A 36 -4.34 -1.83 15.10
CA LEU A 36 -4.49 -0.73 14.15
C LEU A 36 -5.11 -1.19 12.83
N MET A 37 -4.63 -2.32 12.28
CA MET A 37 -5.19 -2.91 11.05
C MET A 37 -6.67 -3.26 11.22
N HIS A 38 -7.07 -3.92 12.31
CA HIS A 38 -8.49 -4.18 12.61
C HIS A 38 -9.28 -2.88 12.75
N GLY A 39 -8.69 -1.86 13.39
CA GLY A 39 -9.30 -0.54 13.49
C GLY A 39 -9.54 0.11 12.13
N MET A 40 -8.60 0.00 11.21
CA MET A 40 -8.74 0.53 9.85
C MET A 40 -9.86 -0.17 9.08
N VAL A 41 -9.95 -1.51 9.17
CA VAL A 41 -11.04 -2.29 8.56
C VAL A 41 -12.40 -1.86 9.12
N ALA A 42 -12.53 -1.76 10.43
CA ALA A 42 -13.75 -1.31 11.10
C ALA A 42 -14.17 0.13 10.75
N ALA A 43 -13.24 0.92 10.20
CA ALA A 43 -13.49 2.28 9.69
C ALA A 43 -13.76 2.33 8.18
N GLY A 44 -13.78 1.19 7.48
CA GLY A 44 -14.12 1.09 6.06
C GLY A 44 -12.91 1.07 5.13
N ALA A 45 -11.72 0.67 5.61
CA ALA A 45 -10.61 0.34 4.74
C ALA A 45 -10.94 -0.93 3.93
N ASP A 46 -10.74 -0.87 2.62
CA ASP A 46 -11.01 -1.99 1.71
C ASP A 46 -9.75 -2.80 1.38
N VAL A 47 -8.57 -2.17 1.44
CA VAL A 47 -7.23 -2.77 1.31
C VAL A 47 -6.31 -2.07 2.31
N ILE A 48 -5.37 -2.79 2.91
CA ILE A 48 -4.35 -2.20 3.78
C ILE A 48 -3.00 -2.24 3.09
N GLU A 49 -2.34 -1.08 2.94
CA GLU A 49 -0.91 -1.02 2.61
C GLU A 49 -0.09 -0.97 3.90
N LEU A 50 0.73 -1.99 4.13
CA LEU A 50 1.59 -2.12 5.30
C LEU A 50 3.04 -1.89 4.91
N GLY A 51 3.61 -0.77 5.36
CA GLY A 51 4.98 -0.38 5.06
C GLY A 51 6.00 -1.25 5.83
N VAL A 52 6.93 -1.84 5.09
CA VAL A 52 8.09 -2.55 5.65
C VAL A 52 9.20 -1.54 5.94
N PRO A 53 9.62 -1.35 7.19
CA PRO A 53 10.66 -0.37 7.52
C PRO A 53 11.99 -0.69 6.83
N PHE A 54 12.65 0.35 6.30
CA PHE A 54 13.95 0.24 5.65
C PHE A 54 14.82 1.46 5.98
N SER A 55 16.14 1.27 6.08
CA SER A 55 17.09 2.31 6.50
C SER A 55 17.38 3.37 5.45
N ASP A 56 17.16 3.02 4.15
CA ASP A 56 17.54 3.88 3.02
C ASP A 56 16.35 4.13 2.07
N PRO A 57 15.23 4.70 2.57
CA PRO A 57 13.96 4.78 1.86
C PRO A 57 13.94 5.95 0.85
N SER A 58 14.62 5.81 -0.28
CA SER A 58 14.90 6.87 -1.26
C SER A 58 13.66 7.52 -1.89
N ALA A 59 12.54 6.81 -1.94
CA ALA A 59 11.29 7.32 -2.53
C ALA A 59 10.29 7.86 -1.47
N ASP A 60 10.56 7.66 -0.19
CA ASP A 60 9.66 8.06 0.87
C ASP A 60 9.82 9.52 1.27
N GLY A 61 8.70 10.16 1.57
CA GLY A 61 8.71 11.50 2.15
C GLY A 61 9.11 11.48 3.65
N PRO A 62 9.48 12.65 4.21
CA PRO A 62 10.06 12.75 5.55
C PRO A 62 9.16 12.23 6.66
N VAL A 63 7.85 12.22 6.47
CA VAL A 63 6.89 11.65 7.44
C VAL A 63 7.02 10.12 7.49
N ILE A 64 7.09 9.49 6.32
CA ILE A 64 7.21 8.03 6.21
C ILE A 64 8.62 7.60 6.64
N GLN A 65 9.67 8.34 6.25
CA GLN A 65 11.04 8.09 6.70
C GLN A 65 11.13 8.06 8.23
N ARG A 66 10.64 9.11 8.93
CA ARG A 66 10.64 9.14 10.41
C ARG A 66 9.88 7.98 11.04
N SER A 67 8.76 7.58 10.45
CA SER A 67 8.01 6.42 10.96
C SER A 67 8.79 5.11 10.76
N GLY A 68 9.49 4.96 9.63
CA GLY A 68 10.39 3.85 9.35
C GLY A 68 11.56 3.80 10.33
N ASP A 69 12.25 4.92 10.54
CA ASP A 69 13.38 5.03 11.50
C ASP A 69 12.94 4.62 12.91
N LYS A 70 11.77 5.10 13.35
CA LYS A 70 11.24 4.75 14.67
C LYS A 70 10.90 3.26 14.78
N ALA A 71 10.31 2.67 13.76
CA ALA A 71 10.01 1.24 13.72
C ALA A 71 11.28 0.39 13.70
N LEU A 72 12.31 0.78 12.92
CA LEU A 72 13.62 0.13 12.93
C LEU A 72 14.29 0.18 14.31
N ALA A 73 14.23 1.35 15.00
CA ALA A 73 14.74 1.50 16.36
C ALA A 73 14.02 0.60 17.37
N LEU A 74 12.77 0.23 17.11
CA LEU A 74 12.00 -0.75 17.88
C LEU A 74 12.26 -2.21 17.46
N GLY A 75 13.20 -2.46 16.53
CA GLY A 75 13.58 -3.80 16.08
C GLY A 75 12.62 -4.41 15.06
N ILE A 76 11.81 -3.60 14.37
CA ILE A 76 10.88 -4.09 13.37
C ILE A 76 11.61 -4.25 12.03
N GLY A 77 11.53 -5.45 11.48
CA GLY A 77 11.99 -5.80 10.14
C GLY A 77 10.96 -6.73 9.48
N LEU A 78 11.29 -7.25 8.29
CA LEU A 78 10.36 -8.04 7.48
C LEU A 78 9.81 -9.28 8.23
N THR A 79 10.62 -9.94 9.05
CA THR A 79 10.16 -11.08 9.87
C THR A 79 9.05 -10.69 10.84
N GLN A 80 9.19 -9.56 11.52
CA GLN A 80 8.17 -9.03 12.44
C GLN A 80 6.92 -8.58 11.68
N VAL A 81 7.09 -7.96 10.52
CA VAL A 81 5.96 -7.56 9.65
C VAL A 81 5.13 -8.78 9.24
N LEU A 82 5.76 -9.87 8.81
CA LEU A 82 5.06 -11.10 8.47
C LEU A 82 4.34 -11.72 9.68
N ALA A 83 4.93 -11.62 10.89
CA ALA A 83 4.27 -12.06 12.12
C ALA A 83 3.00 -11.22 12.42
N MET A 84 3.06 -9.90 12.24
CA MET A 84 1.91 -9.01 12.42
C MET A 84 0.77 -9.32 11.43
N VAL A 85 1.10 -9.64 10.18
CA VAL A 85 0.09 -10.08 9.20
C VAL A 85 -0.54 -11.41 9.62
N ARG A 86 0.24 -12.39 10.08
CA ARG A 86 -0.31 -13.65 10.61
C ARG A 86 -1.26 -13.42 11.78
N GLU A 87 -0.90 -12.55 12.71
CA GLU A 87 -1.75 -12.19 13.86
C GLU A 87 -3.06 -11.54 13.39
N PHE A 88 -2.99 -10.55 12.49
CA PHE A 88 -4.17 -9.94 11.89
C PHE A 88 -5.09 -10.98 11.24
N ARG A 89 -4.52 -11.97 10.53
CA ARG A 89 -5.27 -13.02 9.86
C ARG A 89 -6.03 -13.96 10.79
N LEU A 90 -5.71 -14.02 12.08
CA LEU A 90 -6.48 -14.82 13.04
C LEU A 90 -7.94 -14.33 13.18
N GLN A 91 -8.23 -13.07 12.86
CA GLN A 91 -9.54 -12.47 13.00
C GLN A 91 -10.10 -11.87 11.70
N ASP A 92 -9.27 -11.68 10.67
CA ASP A 92 -9.68 -11.15 9.36
C ASP A 92 -9.11 -12.02 8.23
N ALA A 93 -9.99 -12.80 7.60
CA ALA A 93 -9.64 -13.64 6.45
C ALA A 93 -9.86 -12.94 5.10
N ASN A 94 -10.48 -11.75 5.06
CA ASN A 94 -11.06 -11.17 3.86
C ASN A 94 -10.33 -9.91 3.36
N THR A 95 -9.93 -9.02 4.25
CA THR A 95 -9.34 -7.73 3.86
C THR A 95 -7.96 -7.93 3.24
N PRO A 96 -7.71 -7.49 1.99
CA PRO A 96 -6.39 -7.59 1.38
C PRO A 96 -5.33 -6.79 2.14
N VAL A 97 -4.13 -7.39 2.25
CA VAL A 97 -2.93 -6.76 2.81
C VAL A 97 -1.83 -6.73 1.76
N VAL A 98 -1.35 -5.54 1.44
CA VAL A 98 -0.23 -5.29 0.52
C VAL A 98 0.98 -4.86 1.33
N LEU A 99 2.10 -5.55 1.17
CA LEU A 99 3.37 -5.08 1.74
C LEU A 99 3.99 -4.06 0.79
N MET A 100 4.27 -2.86 1.31
CA MET A 100 4.98 -1.82 0.57
C MET A 100 6.38 -1.65 1.14
N GLY A 101 7.40 -1.77 0.31
CA GLY A 101 8.80 -1.66 0.75
C GLY A 101 9.79 -1.59 -0.40
N TYR A 102 11.00 -2.01 -0.12
CA TYR A 102 12.15 -1.94 -1.01
C TYR A 102 12.73 -3.33 -1.28
N ALA A 103 13.49 -3.46 -2.36
CA ALA A 103 14.10 -4.72 -2.79
C ALA A 103 15.07 -5.30 -1.74
N ASN A 104 15.92 -4.46 -1.15
CA ASN A 104 16.97 -4.93 -0.24
C ASN A 104 16.45 -5.75 0.97
N PRO A 105 15.37 -5.36 1.69
CA PRO A 105 14.77 -6.20 2.72
C PRO A 105 14.32 -7.59 2.22
N ILE A 106 13.80 -7.67 1.00
CA ILE A 106 13.35 -8.92 0.38
C ILE A 106 14.56 -9.81 0.06
N GLU A 107 15.54 -9.26 -0.65
CA GLU A 107 16.79 -9.95 -1.02
C GLU A 107 17.54 -10.48 0.22
N ARG A 108 17.61 -9.65 1.27
CA ARG A 108 18.22 -10.04 2.53
C ARG A 108 17.43 -11.13 3.26
N TYR A 109 16.10 -11.12 3.16
CA TYR A 109 15.26 -12.18 3.71
C TYR A 109 15.54 -13.50 2.99
N ASP A 110 15.58 -13.49 1.67
CA ASP A 110 15.86 -14.66 0.84
C ASP A 110 17.25 -15.24 1.12
N GLN A 111 18.28 -14.40 1.25
CA GLN A 111 19.64 -14.84 1.63
C GLN A 111 19.67 -15.56 2.99
N ARG A 112 18.82 -15.15 3.94
CA ARG A 112 18.79 -15.73 5.29
C ARG A 112 17.94 -16.99 5.40
N HIS A 113 16.85 -17.05 4.65
CA HIS A 113 15.81 -18.08 4.81
C HIS A 113 15.65 -18.99 3.59
N GLY A 114 16.28 -18.67 2.45
CA GLY A 114 16.16 -19.39 1.18
C GLY A 114 17.12 -20.55 0.99
N GLN A 115 17.98 -20.87 1.97
CA GLN A 115 19.00 -21.92 1.80
C GLN A 115 18.38 -23.28 1.51
N GLY A 116 18.69 -23.83 0.34
CA GLY A 116 18.25 -25.17 -0.10
C GLY A 116 16.82 -25.25 -0.66
N ALA A 117 16.11 -24.15 -0.77
CA ALA A 117 14.79 -24.10 -1.40
C ALA A 117 14.89 -23.55 -2.84
N SER A 118 14.02 -23.99 -3.73
CA SER A 118 13.79 -23.33 -5.02
C SER A 118 12.82 -22.17 -4.84
N GLY A 119 13.09 -21.03 -5.48
CA GLY A 119 12.27 -19.82 -5.40
C GLY A 119 12.53 -18.95 -4.16
N SER A 120 11.81 -17.85 -4.07
CA SER A 120 11.94 -16.85 -3.02
C SER A 120 11.35 -17.32 -1.70
N ALA A 121 12.16 -17.32 -0.63
CA ALA A 121 11.69 -17.60 0.72
C ALA A 121 10.69 -16.52 1.19
N PHE A 122 10.92 -15.28 0.78
CA PHE A 122 9.99 -14.19 1.07
C PHE A 122 8.61 -14.44 0.46
N VAL A 123 8.52 -14.82 -0.82
CA VAL A 123 7.24 -15.08 -1.49
C VAL A 123 6.49 -16.20 -0.79
N ARG A 124 7.15 -17.31 -0.50
CA ARG A 124 6.57 -18.45 0.25
C ARG A 124 6.05 -18.02 1.63
N ASP A 125 6.88 -17.31 2.40
CA ASP A 125 6.56 -16.98 3.80
C ASP A 125 5.55 -15.81 3.90
N ALA A 126 5.54 -14.90 2.91
CA ALA A 126 4.52 -13.86 2.77
C ALA A 126 3.15 -14.47 2.43
N ALA A 127 3.10 -15.41 1.48
CA ALA A 127 1.88 -16.15 1.17
C ALA A 127 1.35 -16.92 2.38
N ALA A 128 2.23 -17.64 3.10
CA ALA A 128 1.89 -18.36 4.32
C ALA A 128 1.43 -17.42 5.47
N ALA A 129 1.90 -16.19 5.49
CA ALA A 129 1.44 -15.16 6.43
C ALA A 129 0.07 -14.58 6.04
N GLY A 130 -0.38 -14.77 4.80
CA GLY A 130 -1.64 -14.25 4.29
C GLY A 130 -1.52 -12.86 3.65
N VAL A 131 -0.34 -12.50 3.13
CA VAL A 131 -0.14 -11.33 2.28
C VAL A 131 -0.82 -11.55 0.92
N ASP A 132 -1.42 -10.50 0.36
CA ASP A 132 -2.18 -10.55 -0.91
C ASP A 132 -1.46 -9.86 -2.06
N GLY A 133 -0.52 -9.01 -1.77
CA GLY A 133 0.25 -8.30 -2.78
C GLY A 133 1.50 -7.64 -2.23
N VAL A 134 2.36 -7.25 -3.16
CA VAL A 134 3.63 -6.60 -2.84
C VAL A 134 3.81 -5.39 -3.75
N LEU A 135 4.22 -4.27 -3.18
CA LEU A 135 4.66 -3.08 -3.88
C LEU A 135 6.14 -2.87 -3.54
N VAL A 136 7.03 -3.15 -4.49
CA VAL A 136 8.48 -2.93 -4.33
C VAL A 136 8.85 -1.67 -5.09
N VAL A 137 9.20 -0.63 -4.33
CA VAL A 137 9.32 0.75 -4.85
C VAL A 137 10.43 0.90 -5.87
N ASP A 138 11.53 0.19 -5.68
CA ASP A 138 12.78 0.28 -6.46
C ASP A 138 13.00 -0.88 -7.44
N TYR A 139 12.04 -1.78 -7.64
CA TYR A 139 12.12 -2.79 -8.69
C TYR A 139 11.67 -2.21 -10.05
N PRO A 140 12.50 -2.28 -11.08
CA PRO A 140 12.09 -1.93 -12.44
C PRO A 140 11.22 -3.04 -13.05
N PRO A 141 10.14 -2.73 -13.79
CA PRO A 141 9.21 -3.74 -14.31
C PRO A 141 9.88 -4.74 -15.25
N GLU A 142 10.91 -4.34 -15.99
CA GLU A 142 11.68 -5.19 -16.88
C GLU A 142 12.43 -6.32 -16.17
N GLU A 143 12.73 -6.15 -14.88
CA GLU A 143 13.41 -7.15 -14.03
C GLU A 143 12.43 -7.98 -13.19
N CYS A 144 11.12 -7.65 -13.23
CA CYS A 144 10.12 -8.25 -12.35
C CYS A 144 9.38 -9.46 -12.96
N VAL A 145 9.70 -9.90 -14.15
CA VAL A 145 8.89 -10.93 -14.86
C VAL A 145 8.84 -12.24 -14.07
N GLU A 146 9.99 -12.72 -13.60
CA GLU A 146 10.08 -13.97 -12.82
C GLU A 146 9.44 -13.80 -11.44
N PHE A 147 9.73 -12.69 -10.76
CA PHE A 147 9.13 -12.38 -9.46
C PHE A 147 7.60 -12.27 -9.53
N ALA A 148 7.07 -11.59 -10.56
CA ALA A 148 5.62 -11.51 -10.79
C ALA A 148 5.00 -12.88 -11.07
N ALA A 149 5.69 -13.75 -11.82
CA ALA A 149 5.23 -15.10 -12.09
C ALA A 149 5.19 -15.93 -10.80
N GLU A 150 6.19 -15.83 -9.95
CA GLU A 150 6.24 -16.52 -8.67
C GLU A 150 5.14 -16.03 -7.72
N LEU A 151 4.95 -14.71 -7.56
CA LEU A 151 3.85 -14.15 -6.78
C LEU A 151 2.48 -14.70 -7.23
N ARG A 152 2.24 -14.78 -8.55
CA ARG A 152 0.98 -15.31 -9.10
C ARG A 152 0.75 -16.78 -8.72
N THR A 153 1.79 -17.62 -8.65
CA THR A 153 1.65 -19.02 -8.20
C THR A 153 1.12 -19.13 -6.78
N HIS A 154 1.37 -18.09 -5.97
CA HIS A 154 0.89 -17.95 -4.59
C HIS A 154 -0.35 -17.05 -4.45
N GLN A 155 -1.01 -16.70 -5.56
CA GLN A 155 -2.19 -15.82 -5.59
C GLN A 155 -1.93 -14.41 -5.04
N MET A 156 -0.69 -13.95 -5.06
CA MET A 156 -0.30 -12.60 -4.70
C MET A 156 -0.15 -11.72 -5.94
N ASP A 157 -0.49 -10.44 -5.79
CA ASP A 157 -0.41 -9.42 -6.83
C ASP A 157 0.89 -8.60 -6.71
N LEU A 158 1.41 -8.13 -7.85
CA LEU A 158 2.53 -7.20 -7.91
C LEU A 158 2.03 -5.82 -8.30
N ILE A 159 2.09 -4.88 -7.36
CA ILE A 159 1.62 -3.51 -7.51
C ILE A 159 2.79 -2.61 -7.92
N PHE A 160 2.56 -1.71 -8.88
CA PHE A 160 3.56 -0.73 -9.33
C PHE A 160 3.13 0.70 -9.09
N LEU A 161 4.15 1.55 -8.88
CA LEU A 161 4.00 3.00 -8.83
C LEU A 161 4.08 3.60 -10.23
N LEU A 162 3.18 4.52 -10.53
CA LEU A 162 3.30 5.46 -11.65
C LEU A 162 3.37 6.89 -11.12
N ALA A 163 4.11 7.74 -11.80
CA ALA A 163 4.30 9.14 -11.46
C ALA A 163 3.96 10.04 -12.67
N PRO A 164 3.82 11.36 -12.49
CA PRO A 164 3.61 12.29 -13.61
C PRO A 164 4.70 12.22 -14.70
N THR A 165 5.88 11.75 -14.32
CA THR A 165 7.04 11.59 -15.22
C THR A 165 7.07 10.22 -15.93
N SER A 166 6.16 9.30 -15.61
CA SER A 166 6.11 7.99 -16.26
C SER A 166 5.79 8.13 -17.75
N THR A 167 6.65 7.55 -18.60
CA THR A 167 6.45 7.53 -20.05
C THR A 167 5.43 6.51 -20.49
N ASP A 168 4.95 6.56 -21.73
CA ASP A 168 4.02 5.57 -22.27
C ASP A 168 4.68 4.18 -22.36
N GLU A 169 5.98 4.12 -22.67
CA GLU A 169 6.79 2.90 -22.66
C GLU A 169 6.84 2.28 -21.26
N ARG A 170 7.07 3.11 -20.23
CA ARG A 170 7.07 2.64 -18.84
C ARG A 170 5.71 2.12 -18.42
N MET A 171 4.61 2.79 -18.83
CA MET A 171 3.26 2.31 -18.55
C MET A 171 2.97 0.98 -19.24
N ALA A 172 3.45 0.78 -20.49
CA ALA A 172 3.31 -0.49 -21.20
C ALA A 172 4.11 -1.62 -20.53
N GLN A 173 5.33 -1.35 -20.05
CA GLN A 173 6.12 -2.31 -19.28
C GLN A 173 5.42 -2.71 -17.99
N VAL A 174 4.90 -1.73 -17.23
CA VAL A 174 4.11 -1.97 -16.01
C VAL A 174 2.86 -2.81 -16.34
N ALA A 175 2.13 -2.50 -17.40
CA ALA A 175 0.94 -3.24 -17.81
C ALA A 175 1.21 -4.72 -18.07
N ALA A 176 2.41 -5.09 -18.51
CA ALA A 176 2.79 -6.48 -18.81
C ALA A 176 2.98 -7.34 -17.55
N VAL A 177 3.36 -6.74 -16.43
CA VAL A 177 3.75 -7.48 -15.21
C VAL A 177 2.88 -7.16 -13.98
N ALA A 178 2.28 -5.97 -13.92
CA ALA A 178 1.43 -5.56 -12.80
C ALA A 178 0.15 -6.39 -12.68
N SER A 179 -0.33 -6.53 -11.44
CA SER A 179 -1.62 -7.12 -11.14
C SER A 179 -2.24 -6.46 -9.89
N GLY A 180 -3.49 -6.80 -9.56
CA GLY A 180 -4.20 -6.17 -8.45
C GLY A 180 -4.63 -4.76 -8.78
N TYR A 181 -3.78 -3.78 -8.61
CA TYR A 181 -3.98 -2.39 -9.00
C TYR A 181 -2.64 -1.70 -9.31
N VAL A 182 -2.71 -0.50 -9.86
CA VAL A 182 -1.56 0.40 -10.02
C VAL A 182 -1.76 1.61 -9.14
N TYR A 183 -0.69 2.08 -8.50
CA TYR A 183 -0.72 3.25 -7.63
C TYR A 183 -0.11 4.47 -8.35
N TYR A 184 -0.94 5.45 -8.70
CA TYR A 184 -0.49 6.72 -9.25
C TYR A 184 -0.17 7.71 -8.13
N VAL A 185 1.12 8.07 -8.02
CA VAL A 185 1.63 9.06 -7.08
C VAL A 185 1.54 10.44 -7.72
N SER A 186 0.58 11.24 -7.29
CA SER A 186 0.17 12.49 -7.97
C SER A 186 1.05 13.72 -7.70
N LEU A 187 2.30 13.54 -7.26
CA LEU A 187 3.16 14.68 -6.92
C LEU A 187 3.79 15.38 -8.11
N LYS A 188 3.66 16.71 -8.12
CA LYS A 188 4.65 17.63 -8.70
C LYS A 188 5.40 18.32 -7.55
N GLY A 189 6.65 17.91 -7.29
CA GLY A 189 7.56 18.61 -6.37
C GLY A 189 7.89 17.88 -5.07
N VAL A 190 8.93 18.34 -4.39
CA VAL A 190 9.41 17.81 -3.10
C VAL A 190 8.34 17.88 -2.03
N THR A 191 8.26 16.83 -1.27
CA THR A 191 7.39 16.60 -0.12
C THR A 191 7.27 17.81 0.80
N GLY A 192 6.04 18.29 1.01
CA GLY A 192 5.73 19.26 2.07
C GLY A 192 5.09 20.57 1.63
N ALA A 193 5.03 20.88 0.36
CA ALA A 193 4.41 22.11 -0.14
C ALA A 193 3.35 21.78 -1.19
N GLY A 194 2.10 22.07 -0.89
CA GLY A 194 1.04 22.17 -1.88
C GLY A 194 -0.13 21.21 -1.64
N SER A 195 -1.32 21.72 -1.95
CA SER A 195 -2.54 20.94 -2.13
C SER A 195 -2.39 20.00 -3.33
N LEU A 196 -3.04 18.84 -3.27
CA LEU A 196 -3.19 17.94 -4.41
C LEU A 196 -3.79 18.69 -5.60
N ASP A 197 -3.10 18.63 -6.75
CA ASP A 197 -3.62 19.14 -8.03
C ASP A 197 -4.58 18.09 -8.63
N THR A 198 -5.86 18.21 -8.29
CA THR A 198 -6.91 17.31 -8.76
C THR A 198 -7.13 17.37 -10.26
N ASP A 199 -6.86 18.52 -10.88
CA ASP A 199 -7.00 18.70 -12.32
C ASP A 199 -5.88 17.97 -13.07
N ALA A 200 -4.64 18.04 -12.56
CA ALA A 200 -3.52 17.28 -13.09
C ALA A 200 -3.75 15.75 -12.96
N VAL A 201 -4.34 15.29 -11.86
CA VAL A 201 -4.74 13.87 -11.69
C VAL A 201 -5.77 13.50 -12.74
N SER A 202 -6.85 14.30 -12.88
CA SER A 202 -7.93 14.04 -13.82
C SER A 202 -7.43 14.00 -15.27
N ALA A 203 -6.47 14.86 -15.63
CA ALA A 203 -5.85 14.86 -16.95
C ALA A 203 -4.95 13.64 -17.21
N MET A 204 -4.29 13.09 -16.17
CA MET A 204 -3.36 11.98 -16.32
C MET A 204 -4.04 10.60 -16.37
N LEU A 205 -5.15 10.42 -15.65
CA LEU A 205 -5.84 9.12 -15.57
C LEU A 205 -6.27 8.57 -16.95
N PRO A 206 -6.83 9.36 -17.90
CA PRO A 206 -7.13 8.85 -19.24
C PRO A 206 -5.88 8.36 -20.00
N ARG A 207 -4.71 8.98 -19.77
CA ARG A 207 -3.44 8.53 -20.36
C ARG A 207 -3.01 7.19 -19.76
N ILE A 208 -3.07 7.04 -18.44
CA ILE A 208 -2.77 5.78 -17.75
C ILE A 208 -3.68 4.67 -18.25
N ARG A 209 -5.00 4.91 -18.34
CA ARG A 209 -6.00 3.91 -18.75
C ARG A 209 -5.90 3.46 -20.21
N ARG A 210 -5.12 4.15 -21.06
CA ARG A 210 -4.78 3.61 -22.39
C ARG A 210 -3.86 2.40 -22.35
N HIS A 211 -3.03 2.31 -21.31
CA HIS A 211 -2.06 1.23 -21.13
C HIS A 211 -2.48 0.24 -20.04
N ILE A 212 -3.05 0.73 -18.95
CA ILE A 212 -3.39 -0.02 -17.73
C ILE A 212 -4.88 -0.36 -17.72
N GLN A 213 -5.20 -1.66 -17.66
CA GLN A 213 -6.59 -2.16 -17.62
C GLN A 213 -7.03 -2.59 -16.21
N ILE A 214 -6.10 -2.69 -15.26
CA ILE A 214 -6.40 -2.96 -13.84
C ILE A 214 -6.74 -1.66 -13.10
N PRO A 215 -7.37 -1.71 -11.91
CA PRO A 215 -7.73 -0.54 -11.14
C PRO A 215 -6.56 0.42 -10.90
N VAL A 216 -6.85 1.73 -10.85
CA VAL A 216 -5.87 2.77 -10.58
C VAL A 216 -6.21 3.44 -9.25
N GLY A 217 -5.35 3.21 -8.25
CA GLY A 217 -5.37 3.95 -6.99
C GLY A 217 -4.61 5.27 -7.14
N VAL A 218 -5.13 6.32 -6.52
CA VAL A 218 -4.47 7.63 -6.49
C VAL A 218 -4.18 8.00 -5.05
N GLY A 219 -2.97 8.40 -4.79
CA GLY A 219 -2.54 8.87 -3.48
C GLY A 219 -1.59 10.04 -3.60
N PHE A 220 -1.18 10.49 -2.45
CA PHE A 220 -0.34 11.60 -2.16
C PHE A 220 -1.09 12.95 -1.99
N GLY A 221 -0.84 13.58 -0.84
CA GLY A 221 -1.44 14.88 -0.52
C GLY A 221 -2.89 14.84 -0.06
N ILE A 222 -3.52 13.68 0.01
CA ILE A 222 -4.89 13.52 0.53
C ILE A 222 -4.84 13.65 2.06
N ARG A 223 -5.56 14.66 2.60
CA ARG A 223 -5.50 15.02 4.02
C ARG A 223 -6.85 15.04 4.72
N ASP A 224 -7.93 15.05 3.94
CA ASP A 224 -9.29 15.21 4.42
C ASP A 224 -10.32 14.55 3.49
N GLY A 225 -11.57 14.46 3.95
CA GLY A 225 -12.66 13.87 3.22
C GLY A 225 -12.99 14.58 1.91
N ALA A 226 -12.89 15.90 1.84
CA ALA A 226 -13.22 16.66 0.64
C ALA A 226 -12.26 16.33 -0.51
N THR A 227 -10.97 16.25 -0.22
CA THR A 227 -9.95 15.83 -1.18
C THR A 227 -10.14 14.38 -1.60
N ALA A 228 -10.42 13.48 -0.64
CA ALA A 228 -10.68 12.07 -0.90
C ALA A 228 -11.91 11.88 -1.81
N ALA A 229 -13.01 12.57 -1.52
CA ALA A 229 -14.22 12.53 -2.35
C ALA A 229 -13.98 13.03 -3.77
N THR A 230 -13.16 14.07 -3.94
CA THR A 230 -12.81 14.59 -5.27
C THR A 230 -12.03 13.56 -6.08
N ILE A 231 -11.04 12.90 -5.49
CA ILE A 231 -10.25 11.84 -6.13
C ILE A 231 -11.10 10.61 -6.42
N ALA A 232 -12.00 10.22 -5.52
CA ALA A 232 -12.89 9.08 -5.70
C ALA A 232 -13.80 9.20 -6.94
N LYS A 233 -14.08 10.41 -7.42
CA LYS A 233 -14.86 10.63 -8.66
C LYS A 233 -14.13 10.17 -9.93
N VAL A 234 -12.80 10.16 -9.92
CA VAL A 234 -11.99 9.90 -11.13
C VAL A 234 -11.12 8.65 -11.03
N ALA A 235 -10.73 8.25 -9.81
CA ALA A 235 -9.90 7.07 -9.53
C ALA A 235 -10.73 5.85 -9.11
N ASP A 236 -10.12 4.68 -9.08
CA ASP A 236 -10.74 3.44 -8.60
C ASP A 236 -10.44 3.19 -7.12
N ALA A 237 -9.40 3.84 -6.59
CA ALA A 237 -9.05 3.82 -5.18
C ALA A 237 -8.43 5.14 -4.72
N VAL A 238 -8.58 5.42 -3.43
CA VAL A 238 -7.96 6.54 -2.70
C VAL A 238 -6.95 5.96 -1.73
N VAL A 239 -5.66 6.34 -1.89
CA VAL A 239 -4.58 5.89 -1.01
C VAL A 239 -4.19 7.01 -0.04
N ILE A 240 -4.14 6.70 1.26
CA ILE A 240 -3.87 7.69 2.32
C ILE A 240 -2.77 7.17 3.24
N GLY A 241 -1.65 7.88 3.29
CA GLY A 241 -0.49 7.51 4.13
C GLY A 241 -0.06 8.61 5.10
N SER A 242 0.65 9.62 4.62
CA SER A 242 1.35 10.60 5.46
C SER A 242 0.47 11.26 6.52
N LYS A 243 -0.78 11.59 6.20
CA LYS A 243 -1.71 12.19 7.19
C LYS A 243 -2.07 11.22 8.30
N MET A 244 -2.28 9.94 7.96
CA MET A 244 -2.52 8.87 8.92
C MET A 244 -1.33 8.74 9.89
N ILE A 245 -0.11 8.63 9.36
CA ILE A 245 1.13 8.54 10.15
C ILE A 245 1.25 9.74 11.09
N GLN A 246 1.03 10.97 10.61
CA GLN A 246 1.08 12.17 11.44
C GLN A 246 0.08 12.15 12.60
N LEU A 247 -1.13 11.65 12.36
CA LEU A 247 -2.18 11.60 13.38
C LEU A 247 -1.85 10.62 14.50
N ILE A 248 -1.31 9.46 14.15
CA ILE A 248 -0.99 8.42 15.14
C ILE A 248 0.38 8.61 15.79
N GLU A 249 1.27 9.45 15.23
CA GLU A 249 2.66 9.63 15.70
C GLU A 249 2.77 9.96 17.19
N ASN A 250 1.88 10.82 17.68
CA ASN A 250 1.85 11.28 19.07
C ASN A 250 0.65 10.73 19.86
N ALA A 251 -0.10 9.80 19.29
CA ALA A 251 -1.21 9.18 19.98
C ALA A 251 -0.68 8.28 21.12
N PRO A 252 -1.29 8.31 22.31
CA PRO A 252 -0.97 7.34 23.35
C PRO A 252 -1.30 5.92 22.84
N ARG A 253 -0.54 4.91 23.31
CA ARG A 253 -0.61 3.54 22.80
C ARG A 253 -2.04 2.98 22.67
N ASN A 254 -2.87 3.21 23.67
CA ASN A 254 -4.26 2.76 23.73
C ASN A 254 -5.22 3.59 22.87
N ALA A 255 -4.78 4.65 22.23
CA ALA A 255 -5.58 5.50 21.37
C ALA A 255 -5.16 5.45 19.88
N VAL A 256 -4.08 4.72 19.54
CA VAL A 256 -3.57 4.65 18.16
C VAL A 256 -4.66 4.16 17.19
N ALA A 257 -5.28 3.01 17.48
CA ALA A 257 -6.31 2.43 16.62
C ALA A 257 -7.56 3.32 16.53
N THR A 258 -8.03 3.88 17.65
CA THR A 258 -9.22 4.74 17.67
C THR A 258 -8.98 6.08 16.96
N THR A 259 -7.76 6.64 17.04
CA THR A 259 -7.37 7.86 16.30
C THR A 259 -7.41 7.60 14.78
N ALA A 260 -6.84 6.50 14.34
CA ALA A 260 -6.89 6.09 12.94
C ALA A 260 -8.33 5.82 12.46
N GLN A 261 -9.13 5.13 13.28
CA GLN A 261 -10.54 4.87 12.99
C GLN A 261 -11.35 6.15 12.78
N ALA A 262 -11.21 7.13 13.68
CA ALA A 262 -11.96 8.38 13.58
C ALA A 262 -11.67 9.07 12.25
N PHE A 263 -10.38 9.20 11.90
CA PHE A 263 -9.96 9.81 10.65
C PHE A 263 -10.48 9.05 9.41
N LEU A 264 -10.35 7.72 9.38
CA LEU A 264 -10.78 6.94 8.22
C LEU A 264 -12.31 6.92 8.04
N ARG A 265 -13.09 6.97 9.13
CA ARG A 265 -14.55 7.09 9.03
C ARG A 265 -14.98 8.40 8.36
N ASP A 266 -14.31 9.51 8.69
CA ASP A 266 -14.56 10.80 8.02
C ASP A 266 -14.24 10.73 6.53
N ILE A 267 -13.10 10.11 6.19
CA ILE A 267 -12.70 9.89 4.79
C ILE A 267 -13.72 9.01 4.07
N ARG A 268 -14.07 7.86 4.65
CA ARG A 268 -15.00 6.90 4.05
C ARG A 268 -16.39 7.53 3.85
N GLY A 269 -16.90 8.23 4.88
CA GLY A 269 -18.17 8.94 4.79
C GLY A 269 -18.22 9.95 3.66
N ALA A 270 -17.11 10.70 3.46
CA ALA A 270 -17.02 11.67 2.37
C ALA A 270 -16.90 11.02 0.98
N MET A 271 -16.28 9.85 0.88
CA MET A 271 -16.15 9.11 -0.39
C MET A 271 -17.45 8.42 -0.82
N ASP A 272 -18.35 8.11 0.11
CA ASP A 272 -19.62 7.42 -0.15
C ASP A 272 -20.80 8.38 -0.41
N THR A 273 -20.57 9.72 -0.36
CA THR A 273 -21.56 10.76 -0.71
C THR A 273 -21.41 11.22 -2.16
#